data_c185c44ab31621ec3344d876c7573f01
#
_entry.id   c185c44ab31621ec3344d876c7573f01
#
_cell.length_a   1.000
_cell.length_b   1.000
_cell.length_c   1.000
_cell.angle_alpha   90.00
_cell.angle_beta   90.00
_cell.angle_gamma   90.00
#
_symmetry.space_group_name_H-M   'P 1'
#
loop_
_entity.id
_entity.type
_entity.pdbx_description
1 polymer ?
#
loop_
_entity_poly.entity_id
_entity_poly.type
_entity_poly.pdbx_seq_one_letter_code
_entity_poly.pdbx_strand_id
1 'polypeptide(L)'
;MSTNIYDKLSEERKQLQADGLVPEWYSIGGYQLFKEKYEYETNGRSVRGQFERIAKTAAQYIKHIPEFAGAEQKFFDLFWKGWLSPSTPVLANMGTTRGLSVSCSGSTVNDSIDGFYKNLHETAMLTKMGFGTSSYLGSIRPRGSKISSGGKASGVVPVFKEHVQAMRNVAQGTARRGAWAGYIEIDHGDFDELADHIMAEPDDANIGWIIKNSFIEKLDAGDQESIRRFQKAMKMKMITGKGYFCFIDKINEKRPEMYKDKG
;
A
#
# COMPACT_ATOMS: atom_id res chain seq x y z
N MET A 1 14.39 24.85 -34.07
CA MET A 1 14.60 23.48 -33.55
C MET A 1 13.86 23.38 -32.23
N SER A 2 12.89 22.49 -32.10
CA SER A 2 12.17 22.32 -30.82
C SER A 2 13.12 21.58 -29.86
N THR A 3 13.61 22.27 -28.86
CA THR A 3 14.43 21.67 -27.80
C THR A 3 13.60 20.59 -27.13
N ASN A 4 14.08 19.36 -27.11
CA ASN A 4 13.42 18.23 -26.48
C ASN A 4 13.18 18.56 -25.01
N ILE A 5 12.02 18.21 -24.46
CA ILE A 5 11.66 18.45 -23.05
C ILE A 5 12.69 17.86 -22.08
N TYR A 6 13.30 16.72 -22.45
CA TYR A 6 14.35 16.08 -21.68
C TYR A 6 15.66 16.91 -21.65
N ASP A 7 16.00 17.59 -22.72
CA ASP A 7 17.20 18.43 -22.78
C ASP A 7 17.04 19.63 -21.82
N LYS A 8 15.86 20.27 -21.82
CA LYS A 8 15.53 21.35 -20.89
C LYS A 8 15.59 20.92 -19.42
N LEU A 9 14.97 19.76 -19.10
CA LEU A 9 15.00 19.20 -17.74
C LEU A 9 16.43 18.83 -17.32
N SER A 10 17.26 18.36 -18.25
CA SER A 10 18.66 18.01 -17.99
C SER A 10 19.49 19.26 -17.68
N GLU A 11 19.31 20.32 -18.45
CA GLU A 11 20.01 21.60 -18.24
C GLU A 11 19.58 22.23 -16.90
N GLU A 12 18.28 22.34 -16.65
CA GLU A 12 17.73 22.85 -15.39
C GLU A 12 18.28 22.09 -14.18
N ARG A 13 18.26 20.75 -14.23
CA ARG A 13 18.80 19.90 -13.16
C ARG A 13 20.27 20.16 -12.92
N LYS A 14 21.09 20.23 -13.98
CA LYS A 14 22.54 20.48 -13.86
C LYS A 14 22.83 21.84 -13.23
N GLN A 15 22.05 22.85 -13.62
CA GLN A 15 22.20 24.18 -13.01
C GLN A 15 21.86 24.13 -11.53
N LEU A 16 20.73 23.49 -11.16
CA LEU A 16 20.33 23.36 -9.76
C LEU A 16 21.28 22.48 -8.93
N GLN A 17 21.95 21.51 -9.55
CA GLN A 17 23.04 20.76 -8.91
C GLN A 17 24.23 21.65 -8.61
N ALA A 18 24.65 22.50 -9.56
CA ALA A 18 25.73 23.48 -9.35
C ALA A 18 25.36 24.49 -8.24
N ASP A 19 24.10 24.87 -8.13
CA ASP A 19 23.58 25.78 -7.10
C ASP A 19 23.35 25.10 -5.73
N GLY A 20 23.62 23.79 -5.62
CA GLY A 20 23.41 23.01 -4.39
C GLY A 20 21.94 22.82 -4.01
N LEU A 21 21.01 22.92 -4.96
CA LEU A 21 19.57 22.77 -4.77
C LEU A 21 19.05 21.36 -5.15
N VAL A 22 19.85 20.58 -5.87
CA VAL A 22 19.60 19.18 -6.23
C VAL A 22 20.86 18.37 -5.94
N PRO A 23 20.79 17.20 -5.28
CA PRO A 23 21.97 16.37 -5.02
C PRO A 23 22.61 15.86 -6.32
N GLU A 24 23.94 15.68 -6.32
CA GLU A 24 24.70 15.21 -7.51
C GLU A 24 24.19 13.86 -8.03
N TRP A 25 23.82 12.94 -7.14
CA TRP A 25 23.31 11.60 -7.48
C TRP A 25 21.90 11.59 -8.09
N TYR A 26 21.20 12.74 -8.06
CA TYR A 26 19.81 12.80 -8.51
C TYR A 26 19.74 12.66 -10.04
N SER A 27 19.14 11.58 -10.53
CA SER A 27 19.01 11.29 -11.96
C SER A 27 18.02 12.22 -12.65
N ILE A 28 18.06 12.30 -13.99
CA ILE A 28 17.07 13.06 -14.77
C ILE A 28 15.66 12.54 -14.58
N GLY A 29 15.48 11.19 -14.51
CA GLY A 29 14.18 10.59 -14.24
C GLY A 29 13.67 10.88 -12.83
N GLY A 30 14.57 10.90 -11.82
CA GLY A 30 14.24 11.34 -10.46
C GLY A 30 13.83 12.81 -10.41
N TYR A 31 14.52 13.68 -11.16
CA TYR A 31 14.19 15.10 -11.22
C TYR A 31 12.85 15.33 -11.95
N GLN A 32 12.58 14.62 -13.03
CA GLN A 32 11.28 14.66 -13.70
C GLN A 32 10.15 14.24 -12.74
N LEU A 33 10.32 13.16 -12.01
CA LEU A 33 9.36 12.69 -11.02
C LEU A 33 9.13 13.72 -9.90
N PHE A 34 10.22 14.40 -9.46
CA PHE A 34 10.12 15.50 -8.50
C PHE A 34 9.22 16.62 -9.04
N LYS A 35 9.48 17.11 -10.26
CA LYS A 35 8.68 18.15 -10.91
C LYS A 35 7.20 17.77 -11.05
N GLU A 36 6.92 16.54 -11.42
CA GLU A 36 5.54 16.07 -11.67
C GLU A 36 4.74 15.84 -10.39
N LYS A 37 5.38 15.38 -9.30
CA LYS A 37 4.67 14.88 -8.12
C LYS A 37 5.01 15.55 -6.80
N TYR A 38 6.23 16.03 -6.64
CA TYR A 38 6.77 16.45 -5.36
C TYR A 38 7.12 17.93 -5.27
N GLU A 39 7.19 18.62 -6.40
CA GLU A 39 7.40 20.06 -6.39
C GLU A 39 6.26 20.75 -5.65
N TYR A 40 6.60 21.59 -4.69
CA TYR A 40 5.64 22.28 -3.84
C TYR A 40 6.18 23.67 -3.47
N GLU A 41 5.31 24.67 -3.40
CA GLU A 41 5.71 26.06 -3.19
C GLU A 41 6.49 26.27 -1.88
N THR A 42 6.05 25.62 -0.80
CA THR A 42 6.71 25.71 0.51
C THR A 42 8.10 25.12 0.56
N ASN A 43 8.54 24.39 -0.47
CA ASN A 43 9.90 23.83 -0.59
C ASN A 43 10.85 24.75 -1.35
N GLY A 44 10.48 26.00 -1.64
CA GLY A 44 11.25 26.81 -2.59
C GLY A 44 11.39 26.15 -3.97
N ARG A 45 10.48 25.20 -4.29
CA ARG A 45 10.46 24.43 -5.54
C ARG A 45 11.76 23.66 -5.83
N SER A 46 12.49 23.26 -4.78
CA SER A 46 13.76 22.54 -4.89
C SER A 46 13.73 21.19 -4.15
N VAL A 47 14.58 20.25 -4.59
CA VAL A 47 14.79 18.97 -3.91
C VAL A 47 15.40 19.21 -2.52
N ARG A 48 16.31 20.18 -2.39
CA ARG A 48 16.89 20.59 -1.11
C ARG A 48 15.80 21.02 -0.13
N GLY A 49 14.94 21.95 -0.52
CA GLY A 49 13.85 22.43 0.33
C GLY A 49 12.85 21.33 0.70
N GLN A 50 12.62 20.35 -0.19
CA GLN A 50 11.83 19.17 0.15
C GLN A 50 12.48 18.37 1.28
N PHE A 51 13.77 18.07 1.18
CA PHE A 51 14.48 17.29 2.21
C PHE A 51 14.60 18.06 3.53
N GLU A 52 14.83 19.37 3.48
CA GLU A 52 14.82 20.24 4.67
C GLU A 52 13.47 20.25 5.37
N ARG A 53 12.37 20.36 4.63
CA ARG A 53 11.00 20.30 5.18
C ARG A 53 10.75 18.96 5.88
N ILE A 54 11.10 17.84 5.24
CA ILE A 54 10.89 16.51 5.79
C ILE A 54 11.75 16.33 7.05
N ALA A 55 13.03 16.67 6.98
CA ALA A 55 13.97 16.55 8.11
C ALA A 55 13.51 17.35 9.32
N LYS A 56 13.13 18.60 9.10
CA LYS A 56 12.59 19.49 10.15
C LYS A 56 11.33 18.91 10.78
N THR A 57 10.39 18.44 9.96
CA THR A 57 9.13 17.90 10.45
C THR A 57 9.36 16.60 11.25
N ALA A 58 10.18 15.69 10.75
CA ALA A 58 10.51 14.45 11.44
C ALA A 58 11.20 14.73 12.79
N ALA A 59 12.15 15.66 12.82
CA ALA A 59 12.87 16.03 14.04
C ALA A 59 11.95 16.62 15.11
N GLN A 60 10.87 17.31 14.73
CA GLN A 60 9.91 17.89 15.69
C GLN A 60 9.24 16.81 16.56
N TYR A 61 8.99 15.62 16.04
CA TYR A 61 8.34 14.52 16.78
C TYR A 61 9.23 13.94 17.88
N ILE A 62 10.55 14.04 17.72
CA ILE A 62 11.56 13.44 18.64
C ILE A 62 12.39 14.47 19.38
N LYS A 63 12.11 15.77 19.24
CA LYS A 63 12.87 16.86 19.88
C LYS A 63 12.93 16.81 21.40
N HIS A 64 11.96 16.11 22.02
CA HIS A 64 11.85 15.95 23.47
C HIS A 64 12.77 14.84 24.00
N ILE A 65 13.44 14.10 23.13
CA ILE A 65 14.33 12.98 23.47
C ILE A 65 15.79 13.49 23.34
N PRO A 66 16.55 13.65 24.44
CA PRO A 66 17.88 14.26 24.43
C PRO A 66 18.89 13.57 23.49
N GLU A 67 18.80 12.24 23.34
CA GLU A 67 19.67 11.43 22.49
C GLU A 67 19.52 11.77 21.00
N PHE A 68 18.42 12.40 20.61
CA PHE A 68 18.15 12.85 19.24
C PHE A 68 18.44 14.33 19.01
N ALA A 69 19.24 14.97 19.87
CA ALA A 69 19.71 16.32 19.62
C ALA A 69 20.42 16.40 18.25
N GLY A 70 20.06 17.39 17.43
CA GLY A 70 20.58 17.54 16.06
C GLY A 70 20.00 16.57 15.03
N ALA A 71 18.86 15.91 15.33
CA ALA A 71 18.21 14.96 14.42
C ALA A 71 17.83 15.59 13.07
N GLU A 72 17.46 16.87 13.03
CA GLU A 72 17.12 17.57 11.78
C GLU A 72 18.27 17.51 10.77
N GLN A 73 19.48 17.90 11.20
CA GLN A 73 20.65 17.85 10.31
C GLN A 73 21.00 16.41 9.93
N LYS A 74 20.91 15.45 10.87
CA LYS A 74 21.18 14.03 10.60
C LYS A 74 20.20 13.46 9.56
N PHE A 75 18.92 13.76 9.66
CA PHE A 75 17.93 13.35 8.66
C PHE A 75 18.20 13.99 7.30
N PHE A 76 18.47 15.29 7.28
CA PHE A 76 18.81 15.97 6.03
C PHE A 76 20.04 15.33 5.36
N ASP A 77 21.11 15.09 6.10
CA ASP A 77 22.33 14.47 5.56
C ASP A 77 22.08 13.08 4.98
N LEU A 78 21.25 12.26 5.64
CA LEU A 78 20.87 10.94 5.16
C LEU A 78 20.13 11.01 3.80
N PHE A 79 19.20 11.95 3.67
CA PHE A 79 18.46 12.17 2.41
C PHE A 79 19.39 12.74 1.33
N TRP A 80 20.19 13.76 1.70
CA TRP A 80 21.06 14.44 0.76
C TRP A 80 22.14 13.54 0.18
N LYS A 81 22.66 12.61 0.98
CA LYS A 81 23.65 11.61 0.55
C LYS A 81 23.02 10.40 -0.16
N GLY A 82 21.70 10.31 -0.24
CA GLY A 82 20.99 9.18 -0.83
C GLY A 82 21.05 7.89 -0.01
N TRP A 83 21.42 7.97 1.26
CA TRP A 83 21.50 6.81 2.15
C TRP A 83 20.16 6.39 2.71
N LEU A 84 19.19 7.30 2.75
CA LEU A 84 17.80 7.06 3.16
C LEU A 84 16.86 7.61 2.10
N SER A 85 15.99 6.76 1.57
CA SER A 85 14.97 7.13 0.60
C SER A 85 13.60 7.16 1.28
N PRO A 86 12.99 8.33 1.48
CA PRO A 86 11.64 8.42 2.03
C PRO A 86 10.59 7.84 1.07
N SER A 87 9.52 7.29 1.64
CA SER A 87 8.38 6.81 0.85
C SER A 87 7.64 7.96 0.17
N THR A 88 6.90 7.64 -0.91
CA THR A 88 6.10 8.63 -1.66
C THR A 88 5.22 9.54 -0.77
N PRO A 89 4.45 9.05 0.21
CA PRO A 89 3.66 9.93 1.06
C PRO A 89 4.50 10.83 1.97
N VAL A 90 5.66 10.38 2.40
CA VAL A 90 6.60 11.23 3.16
C VAL A 90 7.11 12.35 2.26
N LEU A 91 7.58 12.03 1.05
CA LEU A 91 8.04 13.03 0.08
C LEU A 91 6.95 14.04 -0.28
N ALA A 92 5.73 13.59 -0.50
CA ALA A 92 4.63 14.44 -0.94
C ALA A 92 3.98 15.24 0.19
N ASN A 93 3.80 14.65 1.37
CA ASN A 93 2.87 15.15 2.36
C ASN A 93 3.50 15.59 3.69
N MET A 94 4.65 15.00 4.12
CA MET A 94 5.21 15.31 5.45
C MET A 94 5.56 16.80 5.57
N GLY A 95 4.98 17.45 6.60
CA GLY A 95 5.13 18.89 6.82
C GLY A 95 4.31 19.76 5.87
N THR A 96 3.28 19.20 5.23
CA THR A 96 2.31 19.92 4.41
C THR A 96 0.88 19.64 4.89
N THR A 97 -0.10 20.32 4.32
CA THR A 97 -1.54 20.08 4.54
C THR A 97 -2.17 19.17 3.48
N ARG A 98 -1.38 18.59 2.57
CA ARG A 98 -1.88 17.83 1.41
C ARG A 98 -2.43 16.45 1.75
N GLY A 99 -1.95 15.83 2.83
CA GLY A 99 -2.34 14.47 3.22
C GLY A 99 -1.45 13.93 4.35
N LEU A 100 -1.53 12.64 4.59
CA LEU A 100 -0.76 11.98 5.63
C LEU A 100 0.54 11.39 5.10
N SER A 101 1.54 11.25 5.97
CA SER A 101 2.86 10.74 5.63
C SER A 101 2.98 9.22 5.67
N VAL A 102 1.84 8.51 5.79
CA VAL A 102 1.78 7.05 5.88
C VAL A 102 1.37 6.47 4.54
N SER A 103 2.03 5.38 4.13
CA SER A 103 1.83 4.77 2.82
C SER A 103 0.66 3.80 2.75
N CYS A 104 0.47 3.01 3.81
CA CYS A 104 -0.40 1.84 3.79
C CYS A 104 -1.16 1.70 5.10
N SER A 105 -2.38 1.18 5.00
CA SER A 105 -3.22 0.81 6.13
C SER A 105 -3.92 -0.50 5.85
N GLY A 106 -4.14 -1.29 6.89
CA GLY A 106 -4.91 -2.52 6.84
C GLY A 106 -6.05 -2.49 7.85
N SER A 107 -7.15 -3.13 7.52
CA SER A 107 -8.34 -3.24 8.37
C SER A 107 -8.97 -4.62 8.25
N THR A 108 -9.94 -4.92 9.13
CA THR A 108 -10.70 -6.17 9.09
C THR A 108 -12.16 -5.88 8.78
N VAL A 109 -12.75 -6.63 7.87
CA VAL A 109 -14.18 -6.55 7.55
C VAL A 109 -14.94 -7.46 8.49
N ASN A 110 -15.80 -6.89 9.35
CA ASN A 110 -16.68 -7.68 10.20
C ASN A 110 -17.84 -8.27 9.39
N ASP A 111 -18.26 -9.49 9.73
CA ASP A 111 -19.30 -10.25 9.02
C ASP A 111 -20.73 -9.74 9.33
N SER A 112 -21.01 -8.51 8.90
CA SER A 112 -22.32 -7.85 9.01
C SER A 112 -22.43 -6.74 7.96
N ILE A 113 -23.65 -6.35 7.60
CA ILE A 113 -23.90 -5.23 6.68
C ILE A 113 -23.26 -3.95 7.22
N ASP A 114 -23.43 -3.64 8.51
CA ASP A 114 -22.76 -2.49 9.13
C ASP A 114 -21.23 -2.58 9.00
N GLY A 115 -20.66 -3.75 9.27
CA GLY A 115 -19.22 -4.02 9.13
C GLY A 115 -18.71 -3.81 7.71
N PHE A 116 -19.45 -4.24 6.70
CA PHE A 116 -19.09 -4.08 5.29
C PHE A 116 -18.99 -2.61 4.90
N TYR A 117 -20.03 -1.83 5.16
CA TYR A 117 -20.09 -0.42 4.78
C TYR A 117 -19.22 0.47 5.65
N LYS A 118 -19.04 0.14 6.92
CA LYS A 118 -18.09 0.84 7.80
C LYS A 118 -16.65 0.68 7.30
N ASN A 119 -16.25 -0.55 6.95
CA ASN A 119 -14.92 -0.80 6.39
C ASN A 119 -14.74 -0.13 5.03
N LEU A 120 -15.74 -0.16 4.17
CA LEU A 120 -15.72 0.53 2.87
C LEU A 120 -15.54 2.03 3.03
N HIS A 121 -16.28 2.65 3.97
CA HIS A 121 -16.15 4.07 4.29
C HIS A 121 -14.74 4.42 4.80
N GLU A 122 -14.22 3.67 5.77
CA GLU A 122 -12.87 3.85 6.31
C GLU A 122 -11.80 3.74 5.21
N THR A 123 -11.89 2.70 4.38
CA THR A 123 -11.01 2.46 3.26
C THR A 123 -11.02 3.63 2.26
N ALA A 124 -12.21 4.15 1.92
CA ALA A 124 -12.37 5.29 1.02
C ALA A 124 -11.74 6.57 1.61
N MET A 125 -11.97 6.84 2.90
CA MET A 125 -11.41 8.02 3.57
C MET A 125 -9.89 7.97 3.66
N LEU A 126 -9.32 6.81 4.01
CA LEU A 126 -7.86 6.62 4.04
C LEU A 126 -7.25 6.76 2.64
N THR A 127 -7.89 6.20 1.62
CA THR A 127 -7.44 6.34 0.23
C THR A 127 -7.44 7.80 -0.22
N LYS A 128 -8.46 8.59 0.13
CA LYS A 128 -8.51 10.04 -0.11
C LYS A 128 -7.31 10.77 0.51
N MET A 129 -6.81 10.29 1.65
CA MET A 129 -5.62 10.85 2.33
C MET A 129 -4.28 10.35 1.77
N GLY A 130 -4.31 9.50 0.73
CA GLY A 130 -3.11 9.01 0.04
C GLY A 130 -2.61 7.63 0.44
N PHE A 131 -3.38 6.88 1.24
CA PHE A 131 -3.02 5.52 1.62
C PHE A 131 -3.27 4.52 0.49
N GLY A 132 -2.39 3.54 0.34
CA GLY A 132 -2.75 2.24 -0.18
C GLY A 132 -3.42 1.45 0.94
N THR A 133 -4.57 0.89 0.69
CA THR A 133 -5.37 0.24 1.72
C THR A 133 -5.49 -1.26 1.47
N SER A 134 -5.80 -2.00 2.52
CA SER A 134 -6.11 -3.42 2.43
C SER A 134 -7.15 -3.81 3.45
N SER A 135 -7.90 -4.88 3.16
CA SER A 135 -8.88 -5.41 4.10
C SER A 135 -8.78 -6.92 4.21
N TYR A 136 -8.82 -7.43 5.44
CA TYR A 136 -8.98 -8.84 5.70
C TYR A 136 -10.44 -9.22 5.54
N LEU A 137 -10.71 -10.16 4.64
CA LEU A 137 -12.05 -10.61 4.22
C LEU A 137 -12.42 -11.98 4.80
N GLY A 138 -11.47 -12.69 5.41
CA GLY A 138 -11.67 -14.05 5.89
C GLY A 138 -12.68 -14.20 7.04
N SER A 139 -13.05 -13.07 7.68
CA SER A 139 -14.13 -13.06 8.68
C SER A 139 -15.52 -13.20 8.05
N ILE A 140 -15.67 -12.89 6.76
CA ILE A 140 -16.96 -12.94 6.05
C ILE A 140 -17.33 -14.40 5.81
N ARG A 141 -18.52 -14.78 6.21
CA ARG A 141 -19.01 -16.15 5.97
C ARG A 141 -19.15 -16.46 4.49
N PRO A 142 -18.86 -17.71 4.06
CA PRO A 142 -18.96 -18.10 2.66
C PRO A 142 -20.37 -17.96 2.10
N ARG A 143 -20.45 -17.76 0.79
CA ARG A 143 -21.71 -17.79 0.02
C ARG A 143 -22.54 -19.01 0.37
N GLY A 144 -23.82 -18.80 0.57
CA GLY A 144 -24.76 -19.87 0.88
C GLY A 144 -24.89 -20.23 2.37
N SER A 145 -24.03 -19.65 3.24
CA SER A 145 -24.16 -19.79 4.70
C SER A 145 -25.49 -19.23 5.19
N LYS A 146 -26.07 -19.85 6.22
CA LYS A 146 -27.32 -19.37 6.84
C LYS A 146 -27.11 -18.01 7.51
N ILE A 147 -28.08 -17.11 7.37
CA ILE A 147 -28.17 -15.85 8.09
C ILE A 147 -29.31 -15.88 9.12
N SER A 148 -29.14 -15.08 10.21
CA SER A 148 -30.07 -15.09 11.35
C SER A 148 -31.49 -14.63 10.99
N SER A 149 -31.63 -13.74 10.01
CA SER A 149 -32.92 -13.22 9.52
C SER A 149 -33.62 -14.14 8.51
N GLY A 150 -33.07 -15.33 8.24
CA GLY A 150 -33.53 -16.24 7.18
C GLY A 150 -32.90 -15.92 5.83
N GLY A 151 -32.67 -16.95 5.02
CA GLY A 151 -31.96 -16.82 3.73
C GLY A 151 -30.51 -17.25 3.77
N LYS A 152 -29.74 -16.83 2.76
CA LYS A 152 -28.34 -17.23 2.56
C LYS A 152 -27.43 -16.02 2.34
N ALA A 153 -26.22 -16.10 2.86
CA ALA A 153 -25.18 -15.08 2.68
C ALA A 153 -24.74 -14.98 1.22
N SER A 154 -24.40 -13.77 0.79
CA SER A 154 -23.90 -13.49 -0.56
C SER A 154 -22.40 -13.81 -0.73
N GLY A 155 -21.69 -14.03 0.39
CA GLY A 155 -20.26 -14.33 0.38
C GLY A 155 -19.36 -13.11 0.18
N VAL A 156 -18.07 -13.38 -0.08
CA VAL A 156 -16.99 -12.39 -0.14
C VAL A 156 -16.99 -11.57 -1.43
N VAL A 157 -17.32 -12.18 -2.57
CA VAL A 157 -17.12 -11.54 -3.89
C VAL A 157 -17.90 -10.23 -4.06
N PRO A 158 -19.18 -10.10 -3.63
CA PRO A 158 -19.87 -8.80 -3.68
C PRO A 158 -19.16 -7.71 -2.88
N VAL A 159 -18.70 -8.02 -1.67
CA VAL A 159 -17.96 -7.07 -0.81
C VAL A 159 -16.63 -6.66 -1.46
N PHE A 160 -15.93 -7.61 -2.06
CA PHE A 160 -14.70 -7.34 -2.84
C PHE A 160 -14.99 -6.36 -3.98
N LYS A 161 -16.03 -6.58 -4.77
CA LYS A 161 -16.42 -5.72 -5.90
C LYS A 161 -16.77 -4.30 -5.47
N GLU A 162 -17.45 -4.12 -4.34
CA GLU A 162 -17.76 -2.79 -3.80
C GLU A 162 -16.49 -2.01 -3.44
N HIS A 163 -15.51 -2.66 -2.81
CA HIS A 163 -14.21 -2.03 -2.52
C HIS A 163 -13.48 -1.65 -3.81
N VAL A 164 -13.44 -2.51 -4.82
CA VAL A 164 -12.86 -2.22 -6.13
C VAL A 164 -13.52 -0.99 -6.74
N GLN A 165 -14.84 -0.93 -6.75
CA GLN A 165 -15.58 0.21 -7.32
C GLN A 165 -15.32 1.51 -6.55
N ALA A 166 -15.27 1.45 -5.23
CA ALA A 166 -14.93 2.61 -4.41
C ALA A 166 -13.52 3.15 -4.74
N MET A 167 -12.54 2.25 -4.92
CA MET A 167 -11.17 2.66 -5.26
C MET A 167 -11.05 3.28 -6.65
N ARG A 168 -11.90 2.90 -7.58
CA ARG A 168 -11.98 3.54 -8.91
C ARG A 168 -12.49 4.98 -8.82
N ASN A 169 -13.38 5.25 -7.86
CA ASN A 169 -14.01 6.54 -7.66
C ASN A 169 -13.24 7.50 -6.75
N VAL A 170 -12.31 6.97 -5.94
CA VAL A 170 -11.55 7.74 -4.96
C VAL A 170 -10.09 7.84 -5.37
N ALA A 171 -9.58 9.07 -5.44
CA ALA A 171 -8.17 9.33 -5.68
C ALA A 171 -7.70 10.53 -4.85
N GLN A 172 -6.43 10.55 -4.49
CA GLN A 172 -5.79 11.73 -3.90
C GLN A 172 -5.36 12.69 -5.02
N GLY A 173 -6.28 13.49 -5.54
CA GLY A 173 -6.00 14.44 -6.63
C GLY A 173 -5.25 13.77 -7.79
N THR A 174 -4.19 14.42 -8.29
CA THR A 174 -3.32 13.86 -9.34
C THR A 174 -2.15 13.02 -8.79
N ALA A 175 -1.89 13.06 -7.48
CA ALA A 175 -0.66 12.52 -6.90
C ALA A 175 -0.67 10.99 -6.78
N ARG A 176 -1.82 10.38 -6.45
CA ARG A 176 -1.92 8.93 -6.25
C ARG A 176 -3.31 8.40 -6.57
N ARG A 177 -3.38 7.35 -7.38
CA ARG A 177 -4.63 6.60 -7.60
C ARG A 177 -4.95 5.76 -6.38
N GLY A 178 -6.24 5.51 -6.11
CA GLY A 178 -6.68 4.57 -5.10
C GLY A 178 -6.13 3.18 -5.37
N ALA A 179 -5.63 2.52 -4.33
CA ALA A 179 -5.12 1.16 -4.39
C ALA A 179 -5.60 0.38 -3.17
N TRP A 180 -6.20 -0.78 -3.41
CA TRP A 180 -6.69 -1.67 -2.37
C TRP A 180 -6.34 -3.12 -2.70
N ALA A 181 -6.17 -3.94 -1.67
CA ALA A 181 -5.99 -5.38 -1.79
C ALA A 181 -6.83 -6.10 -0.75
N GLY A 182 -7.54 -7.15 -1.17
CA GLY A 182 -8.22 -8.06 -0.25
C GLY A 182 -7.25 -9.12 0.26
N TYR A 183 -7.44 -9.59 1.51
CA TYR A 183 -6.71 -10.72 2.08
C TYR A 183 -7.68 -11.75 2.63
N ILE A 184 -7.51 -13.01 2.26
CA ILE A 184 -8.40 -14.10 2.63
C ILE A 184 -7.63 -15.43 2.67
N GLU A 185 -8.06 -16.37 3.50
CA GLU A 185 -7.46 -17.70 3.53
C GLU A 185 -7.65 -18.45 2.21
N ILE A 186 -6.62 -19.14 1.78
CA ILE A 186 -6.65 -19.96 0.56
C ILE A 186 -7.66 -21.14 0.69
N ASP A 187 -7.99 -21.55 1.90
CA ASP A 187 -8.98 -22.59 2.19
C ASP A 187 -10.37 -22.03 2.54
N HIS A 188 -10.61 -20.72 2.38
CA HIS A 188 -11.93 -20.12 2.52
C HIS A 188 -12.96 -20.73 1.54
N GLY A 189 -14.24 -20.78 1.96
CA GLY A 189 -15.31 -21.36 1.12
C GLY A 189 -15.53 -20.65 -0.23
N ASP A 190 -15.25 -19.34 -0.30
CA ASP A 190 -15.42 -18.55 -1.53
C ASP A 190 -14.12 -18.42 -2.35
N PHE A 191 -13.08 -19.20 -2.04
CA PHE A 191 -11.80 -19.15 -2.76
C PHE A 191 -11.97 -19.27 -4.26
N ASP A 192 -12.74 -20.26 -4.72
CA ASP A 192 -12.91 -20.54 -6.15
C ASP A 192 -13.60 -19.40 -6.89
N GLU A 193 -14.69 -18.88 -6.34
CA GLU A 193 -15.46 -17.79 -6.94
C GLU A 193 -14.60 -16.51 -7.02
N LEU A 194 -13.83 -16.22 -5.97
CA LEU A 194 -12.97 -15.05 -5.93
C LEU A 194 -11.79 -15.18 -6.89
N ALA A 195 -11.15 -16.35 -6.96
CA ALA A 195 -10.06 -16.60 -7.90
C ALA A 195 -10.53 -16.51 -9.36
N ASP A 196 -11.71 -17.04 -9.67
CA ASP A 196 -12.30 -16.97 -11.01
C ASP A 196 -12.64 -15.52 -11.38
N HIS A 197 -13.18 -14.74 -10.44
CA HIS A 197 -13.42 -13.31 -10.65
C HIS A 197 -12.14 -12.56 -10.96
N ILE A 198 -11.05 -12.77 -10.21
CA ILE A 198 -9.76 -12.08 -10.44
C ILE A 198 -9.13 -12.50 -11.77
N MET A 199 -9.30 -13.75 -12.20
CA MET A 199 -8.85 -14.19 -13.51
C MET A 199 -9.62 -13.53 -14.65
N ALA A 200 -10.92 -13.29 -14.47
CA ALA A 200 -11.77 -12.61 -15.46
C ALA A 200 -11.53 -11.09 -15.50
N GLU A 201 -11.26 -10.48 -14.34
CA GLU A 201 -11.10 -9.02 -14.16
C GLU A 201 -9.76 -8.69 -13.47
N PRO A 202 -8.61 -8.94 -14.14
CA PRO A 202 -7.29 -8.83 -13.50
C PRO A 202 -6.92 -7.38 -13.12
N ASP A 203 -7.60 -6.38 -13.67
CA ASP A 203 -7.34 -4.98 -13.38
C ASP A 203 -8.14 -4.45 -12.18
N ASP A 204 -9.01 -5.26 -11.59
CA ASP A 204 -9.85 -4.85 -10.47
C ASP A 204 -9.03 -4.49 -9.23
N ALA A 205 -8.46 -5.48 -8.58
CA ALA A 205 -7.62 -5.29 -7.40
C ALA A 205 -6.65 -6.46 -7.23
N ASN A 206 -5.75 -6.34 -6.27
CA ASN A 206 -4.89 -7.45 -5.88
C ASN A 206 -5.53 -8.25 -4.74
N ILE A 207 -5.07 -9.49 -4.58
CA ILE A 207 -5.48 -10.41 -3.52
C ILE A 207 -4.26 -10.98 -2.81
N GLY A 208 -4.35 -11.14 -1.49
CA GLY A 208 -3.39 -11.89 -0.70
C GLY A 208 -4.03 -13.19 -0.21
N TRP A 209 -3.49 -14.33 -0.62
CA TRP A 209 -3.87 -15.64 -0.12
C TRP A 209 -3.15 -15.92 1.17
N ILE A 210 -3.88 -15.96 2.27
CA ILE A 210 -3.34 -16.30 3.59
C ILE A 210 -3.17 -17.81 3.67
N ILE A 211 -1.94 -18.24 3.96
CA ILE A 211 -1.55 -19.63 4.06
C ILE A 211 -1.08 -19.89 5.49
N LYS A 212 -1.79 -20.79 6.17
CA LYS A 212 -1.46 -21.28 7.52
C LYS A 212 -0.58 -22.53 7.42
N ASN A 213 0.20 -22.82 8.45
CA ASN A 213 0.99 -24.05 8.53
C ASN A 213 0.11 -25.30 8.33
N SER A 214 -1.10 -25.30 8.90
CA SER A 214 -2.06 -26.39 8.71
C SER A 214 -2.47 -26.65 7.25
N PHE A 215 -2.46 -25.62 6.41
CA PHE A 215 -2.69 -25.80 4.97
C PHE A 215 -1.46 -26.43 4.29
N ILE A 216 -0.25 -26.05 4.70
CA ILE A 216 1.00 -26.65 4.20
C ILE A 216 1.08 -28.13 4.61
N GLU A 217 0.76 -28.46 5.84
CA GLU A 217 0.71 -29.85 6.32
C GLU A 217 -0.24 -30.72 5.48
N LYS A 218 -1.41 -30.18 5.09
CA LYS A 218 -2.33 -30.86 4.16
C LYS A 218 -1.73 -31.05 2.77
N LEU A 219 -1.02 -30.02 2.24
CA LEU A 219 -0.31 -30.15 0.96
C LEU A 219 0.73 -31.27 1.01
N ASP A 220 1.56 -31.31 2.07
CA ASP A 220 2.62 -32.30 2.26
C ASP A 220 2.04 -33.70 2.46
N ALA A 221 0.85 -33.80 3.06
CA ALA A 221 0.11 -35.06 3.21
C ALA A 221 -0.61 -35.50 1.91
N GLY A 222 -0.53 -34.73 0.83
CA GLY A 222 -1.14 -35.07 -0.46
C GLY A 222 -2.66 -34.83 -0.53
N ASP A 223 -3.22 -33.94 0.31
CA ASP A 223 -4.65 -33.60 0.26
C ASP A 223 -5.00 -32.96 -1.09
N GLN A 224 -5.85 -33.65 -1.83
CA GLN A 224 -6.18 -33.31 -3.22
C GLN A 224 -6.84 -31.92 -3.36
N GLU A 225 -7.68 -31.54 -2.40
CA GLU A 225 -8.34 -30.24 -2.43
C GLU A 225 -7.35 -29.09 -2.14
N SER A 226 -6.46 -29.25 -1.19
CA SER A 226 -5.41 -28.28 -0.91
C SER A 226 -4.45 -28.14 -2.11
N ILE A 227 -4.06 -29.24 -2.73
CA ILE A 227 -3.24 -29.24 -3.97
C ILE A 227 -3.96 -28.49 -5.09
N ARG A 228 -5.23 -28.79 -5.34
CA ARG A 228 -6.04 -28.13 -6.35
C ARG A 228 -6.12 -26.60 -6.15
N ARG A 229 -6.39 -26.18 -4.93
CA ARG A 229 -6.48 -24.74 -4.58
C ARG A 229 -5.13 -24.04 -4.77
N PHE A 230 -4.07 -24.64 -4.28
CA PHE A 230 -2.73 -24.07 -4.45
C PHE A 230 -2.33 -23.94 -5.92
N GLN A 231 -2.59 -24.98 -6.72
CA GLN A 231 -2.35 -24.96 -8.17
C GLN A 231 -3.20 -23.88 -8.87
N LYS A 232 -4.48 -23.70 -8.48
CA LYS A 232 -5.35 -22.66 -9.03
C LYS A 232 -4.83 -21.27 -8.68
N ALA A 233 -4.38 -21.01 -7.45
CA ALA A 233 -3.77 -19.75 -7.04
C ALA A 233 -2.47 -19.47 -7.81
N MET A 234 -1.62 -20.47 -7.99
CA MET A 234 -0.41 -20.36 -8.80
C MET A 234 -0.72 -20.06 -10.28
N LYS A 235 -1.68 -20.76 -10.87
CA LYS A 235 -2.12 -20.52 -12.26
C LYS A 235 -2.65 -19.09 -12.42
N MET A 236 -3.49 -18.62 -11.49
CA MET A 236 -3.99 -17.25 -11.47
C MET A 236 -2.84 -16.26 -11.45
N LYS A 237 -1.85 -16.47 -10.57
CA LYS A 237 -0.66 -15.61 -10.45
C LYS A 237 0.15 -15.57 -11.73
N MET A 238 0.36 -16.70 -12.38
CA MET A 238 1.11 -16.80 -13.65
C MET A 238 0.42 -16.06 -14.80
N ILE A 239 -0.91 -16.11 -14.85
CA ILE A 239 -1.70 -15.49 -15.92
C ILE A 239 -1.86 -13.98 -15.70
N THR A 240 -2.15 -13.57 -14.47
CA THR A 240 -2.58 -12.20 -14.16
C THR A 240 -1.53 -11.34 -13.47
N GLY A 241 -0.46 -11.95 -12.92
CA GLY A 241 0.50 -11.29 -12.03
C GLY A 241 -0.07 -10.97 -10.64
N LYS A 242 -1.35 -11.29 -10.37
CA LYS A 242 -2.03 -11.04 -9.09
C LYS A 242 -1.85 -12.22 -8.12
N GLY A 243 -2.11 -11.96 -6.84
CA GLY A 243 -2.05 -12.96 -5.78
C GLY A 243 -0.72 -12.97 -5.04
N TYR A 244 -0.72 -12.39 -3.84
CA TYR A 244 0.37 -12.56 -2.89
C TYR A 244 0.17 -13.85 -2.10
N PHE A 245 1.25 -14.52 -1.73
CA PHE A 245 1.21 -15.63 -0.76
C PHE A 245 1.70 -15.12 0.58
N CYS A 246 0.81 -15.13 1.58
CA CYS A 246 1.06 -14.65 2.93
C CYS A 246 1.12 -15.82 3.90
N PHE A 247 2.32 -16.29 4.22
CA PHE A 247 2.56 -17.36 5.20
C PHE A 247 2.40 -16.79 6.60
N ILE A 248 1.16 -16.70 7.07
CA ILE A 248 0.78 -15.90 8.23
C ILE A 248 1.46 -16.36 9.52
N ASP A 249 1.61 -17.67 9.72
CA ASP A 249 2.25 -18.19 10.92
C ASP A 249 3.74 -17.80 10.97
N LYS A 250 4.43 -17.81 9.82
CA LYS A 250 5.81 -17.33 9.71
C LYS A 250 5.95 -15.83 9.92
N ILE A 251 4.98 -15.06 9.45
CA ILE A 251 4.92 -13.62 9.71
C ILE A 251 4.74 -13.39 11.21
N ASN A 252 3.82 -14.09 11.85
CA ASN A 252 3.55 -13.96 13.29
C ASN A 252 4.75 -14.37 14.16
N GLU A 253 5.47 -15.45 13.81
CA GLU A 253 6.70 -15.84 14.50
C GLU A 253 7.76 -14.71 14.53
N LYS A 254 7.81 -13.90 13.48
CA LYS A 254 8.80 -12.82 13.31
C LYS A 254 8.29 -11.44 13.70
N ARG A 255 7.08 -11.35 14.26
CA ARG A 255 6.54 -10.07 14.75
C ARG A 255 7.46 -9.49 15.84
N PRO A 256 7.62 -8.15 15.90
CA PRO A 256 8.25 -7.50 17.04
C PRO A 256 7.54 -7.89 18.34
N GLU A 257 8.32 -8.08 19.43
CA GLU A 257 7.79 -8.50 20.75
C GLU A 257 6.60 -7.66 21.21
N MET A 258 6.66 -6.35 20.99
CA MET A 258 5.60 -5.42 21.35
C MET A 258 4.22 -5.74 20.71
N TYR A 259 4.18 -6.57 19.67
CA TYR A 259 2.94 -6.98 19.00
C TYR A 259 2.56 -8.44 19.24
N LYS A 260 3.42 -9.26 19.87
CA LYS A 260 3.14 -10.68 20.09
C LYS A 260 1.97 -10.92 21.02
N ASP A 261 1.79 -10.06 22.01
CA ASP A 261 0.74 -10.17 23.03
C ASP A 261 -0.59 -9.53 22.62
N LYS A 262 -0.70 -9.00 21.41
CA LYS A 262 -1.90 -8.25 20.97
C LYS A 262 -2.74 -8.98 19.92
N GLY A 263 -2.54 -10.26 19.76
CA GLY A 263 -3.35 -11.15 18.92
C GLY A 263 -2.93 -11.20 17.46
#